data_4b17e22cc1568d9bd38b078f4091dd3d
#
_entry.id   4b17e22cc1568d9bd38b078f4091dd3d
#
_cell.length_a   1.000
_cell.length_b   1.000
_cell.length_c   1.000
_cell.angle_alpha   90.00
_cell.angle_beta   90.00
_cell.angle_gamma   90.00
#
_symmetry.space_group_name_H-M   'P 1'
#
loop_
_entity.id
_entity.type
_entity.pdbx_description
1 polymer ?
#
loop_
_entity_poly.entity_id
_entity_poly.type
_entity_poly.pdbx_seq_one_letter_code
_entity_poly.pdbx_strand_id
1 'polypeptide(L)'
;GEIGMVKLLSVVKFREGVRMEMLSGKRVLDYLNMVNEQNRQISVKLSAKMDKTASAVARLQDENFALKGRVHALEEEFIVGEAAKWKEKENVVLFQEGMEAGSVQKLTDAILQVCKGRCAGGGKPFFVQGSVQASEKEVRAFFENK
;
A
#
# COMPACT_ATOMS: atom_id res chain seq x y z
N GLY A 1 36.80 -23.71 -27.57
CA GLY A 1 35.53 -23.70 -28.23
C GLY A 1 34.42 -24.57 -27.63
N GLU A 2 34.75 -25.57 -26.81
CA GLU A 2 33.74 -26.52 -26.31
C GLU A 2 32.83 -26.01 -25.22
N ILE A 3 33.25 -24.99 -24.42
CA ILE A 3 32.44 -24.44 -23.33
C ILE A 3 31.38 -23.49 -23.86
N GLY A 4 31.61 -22.84 -24.98
CA GLY A 4 30.71 -21.86 -25.57
C GLY A 4 30.62 -20.57 -24.71
N MET A 5 29.41 -20.08 -24.51
CA MET A 5 29.17 -18.85 -23.76
C MET A 5 29.28 -19.04 -22.25
N VAL A 6 29.87 -18.05 -21.57
CA VAL A 6 29.93 -17.98 -20.10
C VAL A 6 29.27 -16.66 -19.65
N LYS A 7 28.40 -16.75 -18.66
CA LYS A 7 27.74 -15.62 -18.01
C LYS A 7 28.07 -15.58 -16.53
N LEU A 8 28.72 -14.51 -16.10
CA LEU A 8 28.89 -14.21 -14.68
C LEU A 8 27.58 -13.66 -14.12
N LEU A 9 27.06 -14.27 -13.07
CA LEU A 9 25.81 -13.88 -12.41
C LEU A 9 26.07 -12.98 -11.21
N SER A 10 27.00 -13.40 -10.33
CA SER A 10 27.32 -12.62 -9.13
C SER A 10 28.77 -12.80 -8.70
N VAL A 11 29.28 -11.81 -8.00
CA VAL A 11 30.57 -11.83 -7.30
C VAL A 11 30.34 -11.27 -5.90
N VAL A 12 30.58 -12.06 -4.87
CA VAL A 12 30.41 -11.65 -3.47
C VAL A 12 31.69 -11.91 -2.69
N LYS A 13 32.01 -11.05 -1.73
CA LYS A 13 33.14 -11.27 -0.81
C LYS A 13 32.86 -12.51 0.06
N PHE A 14 33.81 -13.41 0.16
CA PHE A 14 33.70 -14.62 0.94
C PHE A 14 35.05 -14.93 1.61
N ARG A 15 35.09 -14.82 2.95
CA ARG A 15 36.32 -14.99 3.73
C ARG A 15 37.43 -14.08 3.21
N GLU A 16 38.62 -14.63 2.89
CA GLU A 16 39.78 -13.92 2.33
C GLU A 16 39.76 -13.76 0.82
N GLY A 17 38.72 -14.27 0.15
CA GLY A 17 38.57 -14.27 -1.30
C GLY A 17 37.22 -13.80 -1.77
N VAL A 18 36.84 -14.27 -2.98
CA VAL A 18 35.53 -13.98 -3.58
C VAL A 18 34.87 -15.28 -4.01
N ARG A 19 33.54 -15.33 -3.85
CA ARG A 19 32.71 -16.36 -4.44
C ARG A 19 32.07 -15.79 -5.71
N MET A 20 32.28 -16.50 -6.82
CA MET A 20 31.66 -16.17 -8.10
C MET A 20 30.62 -17.21 -8.46
N GLU A 21 29.47 -16.75 -8.93
CA GLU A 21 28.44 -17.59 -9.52
C GLU A 21 28.42 -17.36 -11.02
N MET A 22 28.49 -18.45 -11.80
CA MET A 22 28.50 -18.35 -13.25
C MET A 22 27.72 -19.52 -13.89
N LEU A 23 27.24 -19.25 -15.09
CA LEU A 23 26.67 -20.26 -15.99
C LEU A 23 27.57 -20.44 -17.20
N SER A 24 27.54 -21.61 -17.80
CA SER A 24 28.27 -21.91 -19.02
C SER A 24 27.45 -22.75 -20.00
N GLY A 25 27.80 -22.65 -21.29
CA GLY A 25 27.17 -23.41 -22.36
C GLY A 25 25.67 -23.22 -22.49
N LYS A 26 24.93 -24.30 -22.69
CA LYS A 26 23.46 -24.27 -22.87
C LYS A 26 22.73 -23.57 -21.74
N ARG A 27 23.20 -23.71 -20.49
CA ARG A 27 22.55 -23.04 -19.33
C ARG A 27 22.54 -21.54 -19.47
N VAL A 28 23.51 -20.92 -20.12
CA VAL A 28 23.52 -19.48 -20.39
C VAL A 28 22.40 -19.11 -21.34
N LEU A 29 22.23 -19.88 -22.41
CA LEU A 29 21.17 -19.62 -23.40
C LEU A 29 19.78 -19.76 -22.77
N ASP A 30 19.57 -20.83 -22.01
CA ASP A 30 18.30 -21.08 -21.31
C ASP A 30 17.97 -19.95 -20.35
N TYR A 31 18.96 -19.47 -19.58
CA TYR A 31 18.83 -18.33 -18.69
C TYR A 31 18.49 -17.04 -19.42
N LEU A 32 19.19 -16.72 -20.51
CA LEU A 32 18.96 -15.53 -21.29
C LEU A 32 17.56 -15.55 -21.94
N ASN A 33 17.13 -16.70 -22.45
CA ASN A 33 15.79 -16.86 -23.02
C ASN A 33 14.70 -16.65 -21.95
N MET A 34 14.90 -17.19 -20.76
CA MET A 34 13.97 -16.98 -19.62
C MET A 34 13.88 -15.49 -19.24
N VAL A 35 15.01 -14.81 -19.09
CA VAL A 35 15.05 -13.37 -18.75
C VAL A 35 14.41 -12.53 -19.86
N ASN A 36 14.72 -12.85 -21.12
CA ASN A 36 14.15 -12.15 -22.28
C ASN A 36 12.63 -12.32 -22.32
N GLU A 37 12.11 -13.51 -22.08
CA GLU A 37 10.66 -13.76 -22.04
C GLU A 37 9.99 -13.01 -20.89
N GLN A 38 10.58 -12.98 -19.70
CA GLN A 38 10.08 -12.16 -18.58
C GLN A 38 10.04 -10.67 -18.95
N ASN A 39 11.12 -10.16 -19.56
CA ASN A 39 11.17 -8.77 -20.02
C ASN A 39 10.11 -8.48 -21.10
N ARG A 40 9.89 -9.42 -22.01
CA ARG A 40 8.81 -9.30 -23.02
C ARG A 40 7.43 -9.19 -22.37
N GLN A 41 7.15 -10.00 -21.35
CA GLN A 41 5.88 -9.96 -20.63
C GLN A 41 5.69 -8.62 -19.90
N ILE A 42 6.74 -8.09 -19.28
CA ILE A 42 6.71 -6.76 -18.65
C ILE A 42 6.48 -5.66 -19.70
N SER A 43 7.20 -5.75 -20.82
CA SER A 43 7.06 -4.83 -21.97
C SER A 43 5.61 -4.73 -22.45
N VAL A 44 4.93 -5.87 -22.60
CA VAL A 44 3.51 -5.93 -22.99
C VAL A 44 2.61 -5.30 -21.93
N LYS A 45 2.79 -5.67 -20.65
CA LYS A 45 1.96 -5.14 -19.54
C LYS A 45 2.09 -3.63 -19.36
N LEU A 46 3.27 -3.09 -19.59
CA LEU A 46 3.56 -1.66 -19.45
C LEU A 46 3.40 -0.87 -20.77
N SER A 47 3.03 -1.54 -21.86
CA SER A 47 3.00 -0.94 -23.22
C SER A 47 4.30 -0.18 -23.53
N ALA A 48 5.44 -0.74 -23.13
CA ALA A 48 6.76 -0.16 -23.26
C ALA A 48 7.63 -1.02 -24.17
N LYS A 49 8.66 -0.41 -24.83
CA LYS A 49 9.65 -1.20 -25.56
C LYS A 49 10.49 -2.03 -24.59
N MET A 50 11.01 -3.18 -25.03
CA MET A 50 11.79 -4.09 -24.20
C MET A 50 13.05 -3.48 -23.58
N ASP A 51 13.66 -2.49 -24.26
CA ASP A 51 14.81 -1.71 -23.78
C ASP A 51 14.41 -0.56 -22.84
N LYS A 52 13.10 -0.31 -22.66
CA LYS A 52 12.54 0.77 -21.84
C LYS A 52 11.70 0.26 -20.65
N THR A 53 11.69 -1.02 -20.39
CA THR A 53 10.90 -1.62 -19.31
C THR A 53 11.28 -1.06 -17.93
N ALA A 54 12.58 -0.90 -17.67
CA ALA A 54 13.05 -0.33 -16.40
C ALA A 54 12.55 1.11 -16.18
N SER A 55 12.62 1.97 -17.21
CA SER A 55 12.10 3.34 -17.11
C SER A 55 10.58 3.40 -17.01
N ALA A 56 9.86 2.44 -17.63
CA ALA A 56 8.41 2.32 -17.47
C ALA A 56 8.01 1.90 -16.06
N VAL A 57 8.76 1.01 -15.43
CA VAL A 57 8.55 0.64 -14.01
C VAL A 57 8.82 1.83 -13.09
N ALA A 58 9.91 2.58 -13.31
CA ALA A 58 10.21 3.77 -12.52
C ALA A 58 9.06 4.79 -12.61
N ARG A 59 8.58 5.10 -13.83
CA ARG A 59 7.42 5.97 -14.02
C ARG A 59 6.18 5.48 -13.29
N LEU A 60 5.87 4.18 -13.34
CA LEU A 60 4.73 3.60 -12.64
C LEU A 60 4.87 3.75 -11.12
N GLN A 61 6.08 3.60 -10.59
CA GLN A 61 6.36 3.82 -9.16
C GLN A 61 6.14 5.29 -8.77
N ASP A 62 6.61 6.24 -9.57
CA ASP A 62 6.44 7.68 -9.34
C ASP A 62 4.95 8.07 -9.41
N GLU A 63 4.21 7.56 -10.40
CA GLU A 63 2.77 7.78 -10.53
C GLU A 63 2.01 7.20 -9.32
N ASN A 64 2.37 5.99 -8.88
CA ASN A 64 1.77 5.37 -7.70
C ASN A 64 2.05 6.17 -6.43
N PHE A 65 3.29 6.67 -6.26
CA PHE A 65 3.64 7.53 -5.14
C PHE A 65 2.84 8.85 -5.15
N ALA A 66 2.72 9.49 -6.30
CA ALA A 66 1.95 10.71 -6.46
C ALA A 66 0.45 10.49 -6.18
N LEU A 67 -0.12 9.37 -6.67
CA LEU A 67 -1.51 9.01 -6.40
C LEU A 67 -1.76 8.75 -4.91
N LYS A 68 -0.86 8.04 -4.24
CA LYS A 68 -0.95 7.84 -2.78
C LYS A 68 -0.92 9.16 -2.01
N GLY A 69 -0.05 10.10 -2.42
CA GLY A 69 -0.01 11.45 -1.83
C GLY A 69 -1.32 12.22 -2.03
N ARG A 70 -1.92 12.11 -3.22
CA ARG A 70 -3.23 12.75 -3.50
C ARG A 70 -4.35 12.14 -2.69
N VAL A 71 -4.40 10.82 -2.57
CA VAL A 71 -5.39 10.14 -1.71
C VAL A 71 -5.24 10.62 -0.27
N HIS A 72 -4.03 10.66 0.25
CA HIS A 72 -3.77 11.12 1.61
C HIS A 72 -4.23 12.59 1.83
N ALA A 73 -3.96 13.48 0.88
CA ALA A 73 -4.40 14.88 0.97
C ALA A 73 -5.94 15.00 0.98
N LEU A 74 -6.62 14.24 0.10
CA LEU A 74 -8.08 14.21 0.06
C LEU A 74 -8.69 13.63 1.35
N GLU A 75 -8.06 12.61 1.92
CA GLU A 75 -8.47 12.05 3.21
C GLU A 75 -8.30 13.08 4.35
N GLU A 76 -7.23 13.85 4.35
CA GLU A 76 -7.04 14.92 5.34
C GLU A 76 -8.10 16.03 5.21
N GLU A 77 -8.42 16.48 3.99
CA GLU A 77 -9.51 17.43 3.76
C GLU A 77 -10.85 16.86 4.22
N PHE A 78 -11.12 15.60 3.90
CA PHE A 78 -12.33 14.90 4.34
C PHE A 78 -12.41 14.83 5.86
N ILE A 79 -11.31 14.45 6.54
CA ILE A 79 -11.24 14.34 8.01
C ILE A 79 -11.58 15.68 8.68
N VAL A 80 -11.00 16.78 8.19
CA VAL A 80 -11.28 18.11 8.73
C VAL A 80 -12.75 18.50 8.51
N GLY A 81 -13.27 18.29 7.30
CA GLY A 81 -14.67 18.60 6.96
C GLY A 81 -15.66 17.74 7.73
N GLU A 82 -15.36 16.47 7.93
CA GLU A 82 -16.22 15.56 8.66
C GLU A 82 -16.20 15.87 10.16
N ALA A 83 -15.03 16.06 10.75
CA ALA A 83 -14.91 16.41 12.16
C ALA A 83 -15.69 17.68 12.53
N ALA A 84 -15.72 18.68 11.65
CA ALA A 84 -16.46 19.92 11.88
C ALA A 84 -17.98 19.71 12.04
N LYS A 85 -18.57 18.68 11.42
CA LYS A 85 -20.01 18.35 11.53
C LYS A 85 -20.41 17.82 12.91
N TRP A 86 -19.43 17.28 13.65
CA TRP A 86 -19.64 16.68 14.96
C TRP A 86 -19.29 17.60 16.14
N LYS A 87 -19.03 18.87 15.84
CA LYS A 87 -18.78 19.88 16.85
C LYS A 87 -19.95 19.96 17.84
N GLU A 88 -19.62 19.86 19.13
CA GLU A 88 -20.59 19.98 20.26
C GLU A 88 -21.57 18.80 20.42
N LYS A 89 -21.43 17.71 19.64
CA LYS A 89 -22.23 16.51 19.84
C LYS A 89 -21.62 15.62 20.92
N GLU A 90 -22.47 14.92 21.69
CA GLU A 90 -22.04 14.08 22.80
C GLU A 90 -21.75 12.63 22.36
N ASN A 91 -22.58 12.08 21.48
CA ASN A 91 -22.42 10.72 20.97
C ASN A 91 -22.30 10.75 19.44
N VAL A 92 -21.28 10.09 18.92
CA VAL A 92 -20.99 9.99 17.48
C VAL A 92 -20.94 8.54 17.07
N VAL A 93 -21.78 8.16 16.11
CA VAL A 93 -21.70 6.88 15.40
C VAL A 93 -21.43 7.18 13.93
N LEU A 94 -20.25 6.81 13.45
CA LEU A 94 -19.79 7.08 12.10
C LEU A 94 -19.52 5.77 11.36
N PHE A 95 -20.03 5.66 10.14
CA PHE A 95 -19.72 4.61 9.20
C PHE A 95 -18.87 5.18 8.07
N GLN A 96 -17.73 4.56 7.80
CA GLN A 96 -16.83 4.96 6.73
C GLN A 96 -16.37 3.72 5.97
N GLU A 97 -16.65 3.67 4.68
CA GLU A 97 -16.20 2.61 3.78
C GLU A 97 -14.94 3.04 3.03
N GLY A 98 -14.07 2.08 2.72
CA GLY A 98 -12.92 2.28 1.84
C GLY A 98 -11.75 3.08 2.42
N MET A 99 -11.76 3.44 3.69
CA MET A 99 -10.69 4.17 4.35
C MET A 99 -9.71 3.20 5.03
N GLU A 100 -8.41 3.48 4.93
CA GLU A 100 -7.39 2.68 5.64
C GLU A 100 -7.48 2.87 7.16
N ALA A 101 -7.10 1.85 7.93
CA ALA A 101 -7.18 1.87 9.39
C ALA A 101 -6.46 3.08 10.03
N GLY A 102 -5.32 3.52 9.45
CA GLY A 102 -4.59 4.70 9.91
C GLY A 102 -5.37 6.00 9.71
N SER A 103 -6.08 6.13 8.59
CA SER A 103 -6.91 7.30 8.28
C SER A 103 -8.20 7.31 9.12
N VAL A 104 -8.77 6.14 9.41
CA VAL A 104 -9.89 6.00 10.36
C VAL A 104 -9.48 6.46 11.75
N GLN A 105 -8.29 6.10 12.21
CA GLN A 105 -7.78 6.56 13.50
C GLN A 105 -7.61 8.08 13.54
N LYS A 106 -7.04 8.69 12.50
CA LYS A 106 -6.91 10.16 12.40
C LYS A 106 -8.28 10.86 12.40
N LEU A 107 -9.26 10.32 11.66
CA LEU A 107 -10.63 10.83 11.66
C LEU A 107 -11.23 10.78 13.05
N THR A 108 -11.07 9.68 13.74
CA THR A 108 -11.52 9.53 15.12
C THR A 108 -10.88 10.56 16.05
N ASP A 109 -9.56 10.68 16.02
CA ASP A 109 -8.82 11.63 16.86
C ASP A 109 -9.27 13.07 16.57
N ALA A 110 -9.53 13.41 15.30
CA ALA A 110 -10.04 14.73 14.92
C ALA A 110 -11.46 14.99 15.46
N ILE A 111 -12.36 14.01 15.37
CA ILE A 111 -13.71 14.12 15.93
C ILE A 111 -13.65 14.27 17.45
N LEU A 112 -12.79 13.50 18.12
CA LEU A 112 -12.60 13.54 19.57
C LEU A 112 -12.12 14.90 20.08
N GLN A 113 -11.38 15.66 19.28
CA GLN A 113 -10.92 16.99 19.64
C GLN A 113 -12.02 18.04 19.60
N VAL A 114 -13.07 17.83 18.80
CA VAL A 114 -14.14 18.84 18.58
C VAL A 114 -15.45 18.49 19.28
N CYS A 115 -15.70 17.24 19.62
CA CYS A 115 -16.89 16.83 20.36
C CYS A 115 -16.79 17.16 21.85
N LYS A 116 -17.94 17.44 22.50
CA LYS A 116 -18.00 17.76 23.95
C LYS A 116 -17.98 16.54 24.85
N GLY A 117 -18.15 15.34 24.29
CA GLY A 117 -18.15 14.09 25.05
C GLY A 117 -16.79 13.75 25.66
N ARG A 118 -16.78 13.01 26.77
CA ARG A 118 -15.56 12.42 27.32
C ARG A 118 -15.13 11.26 26.43
N CYS A 119 -14.34 11.57 25.42
CA CYS A 119 -13.90 10.60 24.45
C CYS A 119 -12.45 10.21 24.71
N ALA A 120 -12.18 8.94 24.72
CA ALA A 120 -10.82 8.42 24.73
C ALA A 120 -10.69 7.39 23.59
N GLY A 121 -9.81 7.67 22.64
CA GLY A 121 -9.53 6.79 21.53
C GLY A 121 -8.65 5.60 21.89
N GLY A 122 -8.64 4.56 21.06
CA GLY A 122 -7.70 3.48 21.14
C GLY A 122 -7.97 2.43 22.22
N GLY A 123 -9.08 1.69 22.13
CA GLY A 123 -9.36 0.55 23.01
C GLY A 123 -9.65 0.92 24.46
N LYS A 124 -10.12 2.12 24.70
CA LYS A 124 -10.57 2.61 26.02
C LYS A 124 -12.09 2.51 26.14
N PRO A 125 -12.66 2.55 27.35
CA PRO A 125 -14.10 2.29 27.58
C PRO A 125 -15.08 3.16 26.80
N PHE A 126 -14.64 4.24 26.18
CA PHE A 126 -15.48 5.26 25.54
C PHE A 126 -15.35 5.32 24.02
N PHE A 127 -14.51 4.45 23.42
CA PHE A 127 -14.28 4.44 21.99
C PHE A 127 -14.04 3.04 21.48
N VAL A 128 -14.82 2.66 20.47
CA VAL A 128 -14.65 1.37 19.76
C VAL A 128 -14.61 1.65 18.26
N GLN A 129 -13.57 1.18 17.60
CA GLN A 129 -13.51 1.11 16.15
C GLN A 129 -13.37 -0.33 15.72
N GLY A 130 -14.00 -0.72 14.61
CA GLY A 130 -13.92 -2.07 14.10
C GLY A 130 -14.70 -2.24 12.81
N SER A 131 -14.51 -3.39 12.17
CA SER A 131 -15.33 -3.81 11.04
C SER A 131 -16.54 -4.58 11.57
N VAL A 132 -17.71 -4.31 11.04
CA VAL A 132 -18.94 -5.01 11.41
C VAL A 132 -19.63 -5.52 10.14
N GLN A 133 -20.14 -6.76 10.19
CA GLN A 133 -20.96 -7.34 9.13
C GLN A 133 -22.45 -7.09 9.42
N ALA A 134 -22.84 -5.83 9.54
CA ALA A 134 -24.20 -5.40 9.78
C ALA A 134 -24.47 -4.10 9.02
N SER A 135 -25.73 -3.82 8.69
CA SER A 135 -26.10 -2.58 8.04
C SER A 135 -26.00 -1.40 9.02
N GLU A 136 -25.77 -0.19 8.48
CA GLU A 136 -25.74 1.04 9.27
C GLU A 136 -27.01 1.19 10.14
N LYS A 137 -28.18 0.83 9.61
CA LYS A 137 -29.45 0.91 10.31
C LYS A 137 -29.50 0.02 11.56
N GLU A 138 -28.99 -1.21 11.45
CA GLU A 138 -28.93 -2.15 12.57
C GLU A 138 -27.99 -1.68 13.67
N VAL A 139 -26.83 -1.14 13.29
CA VAL A 139 -25.87 -0.59 14.27
C VAL A 139 -26.43 0.64 14.97
N ARG A 140 -27.03 1.59 14.23
CA ARG A 140 -27.66 2.78 14.83
C ARG A 140 -28.78 2.40 15.79
N ALA A 141 -29.68 1.50 15.39
CA ALA A 141 -30.75 1.01 16.25
C ALA A 141 -30.23 0.36 17.54
N PHE A 142 -29.10 -0.32 17.50
CA PHE A 142 -28.47 -0.90 18.70
C PHE A 142 -28.02 0.18 19.70
N PHE A 143 -27.50 1.32 19.22
CA PHE A 143 -27.04 2.39 20.09
C PHE A 143 -28.15 3.36 20.52
N GLU A 144 -29.27 3.47 19.77
CA GLU A 144 -30.43 4.29 20.11
C GLU A 144 -31.31 3.63 21.18
N ASN A 145 -31.26 2.29 21.32
CA ASN A 145 -32.02 1.52 22.30
C ASN A 145 -31.30 1.29 23.64
N LYS A 146 -30.18 1.98 23.88
CA LYS A 146 -29.43 1.97 25.13
C LYS A 146 -29.32 3.36 25.72
#